data_4227d72f0bef1888bad32d9a135ff5c9
#
_entry.id   4227d72f0bef1888bad32d9a135ff5c9
#
_cell.length_a   1.000
_cell.length_b   1.000
_cell.length_c   1.000
_cell.angle_alpha   90.00
_cell.angle_beta   90.00
_cell.angle_gamma   90.00
#
_symmetry.space_group_name_H-M   'P 1'
#
loop_
_entity.id
_entity.type
_entity.pdbx_description
1 polymer ?
#
loop_
_entity_poly.entity_id
_entity_poly.type
_entity_poly.pdbx_seq_one_letter_code
_entity_poly.pdbx_strand_id
1 'polypeptide(L)'
;MNNNRKELLRQAFALPEPEKRDAFLATLRPRSISMTEFIFTQAGYIQKSVWVIMLMILGVSALCVLRGSEQMERMVAAILPFAAAVAVFETQRSYIYEMTEMEASTRFSLRSVVFAKMLIMGLVAFGLIAIITPMIAFSKETSILMTGVRILPPYLLTMIVCLHLERMNVGRNNMYLSIAIAAAVSVSTFLLGDHVAFLLTGVSSLLLVMVTILLLAVTLFECRKTLNYAEAFV
;
A
#
# COMPACT_ATOMS: atom_id res chain seq x y z
N MET A 1 5.16 -56.58 26.80
CA MET A 1 4.32 -55.73 27.70
C MET A 1 2.91 -55.76 27.18
N ASN A 2 1.97 -56.29 27.98
CA ASN A 2 0.66 -56.82 27.56
C ASN A 2 -0.27 -55.68 27.09
N ASN A 3 -0.84 -55.78 25.88
CA ASN A 3 -1.75 -54.79 25.27
C ASN A 3 -2.96 -54.50 26.20
N ASN A 4 -3.46 -55.49 26.94
CA ASN A 4 -4.55 -55.31 27.90
C ASN A 4 -4.22 -54.34 29.05
N ARG A 5 -2.95 -54.25 29.47
CA ARG A 5 -2.53 -53.30 30.51
C ARG A 5 -2.51 -51.86 29.96
N LYS A 6 -2.18 -51.67 28.69
CA LYS A 6 -2.24 -50.35 28.05
C LYS A 6 -3.67 -49.85 27.88
N GLU A 7 -4.60 -50.73 27.54
CA GLU A 7 -6.02 -50.38 27.44
C GLU A 7 -6.64 -50.07 28.80
N LEU A 8 -6.35 -50.85 29.83
CA LEU A 8 -6.81 -50.58 31.20
C LEU A 8 -6.26 -49.24 31.73
N LEU A 9 -5.00 -48.92 31.46
CA LEU A 9 -4.42 -47.63 31.80
C LEU A 9 -5.07 -46.48 31.00
N ARG A 10 -5.37 -46.70 29.73
CA ARG A 10 -6.06 -45.71 28.90
C ARG A 10 -7.48 -45.45 29.39
N GLN A 11 -8.19 -46.46 29.80
CA GLN A 11 -9.54 -46.33 30.40
C GLN A 11 -9.51 -45.69 31.80
N ALA A 12 -8.52 -46.00 32.63
CA ALA A 12 -8.36 -45.42 33.98
C ALA A 12 -7.99 -43.93 33.94
N PHE A 13 -7.28 -43.49 32.88
CA PHE A 13 -6.90 -42.09 32.67
C PHE A 13 -7.75 -41.38 31.61
N ALA A 14 -8.80 -42.02 31.09
CA ALA A 14 -9.76 -41.34 30.22
C ALA A 14 -10.53 -40.33 31.06
N LEU A 15 -10.25 -39.06 30.79
CA LEU A 15 -11.02 -37.94 31.36
C LEU A 15 -12.50 -38.11 30.95
N PRO A 16 -13.45 -38.05 31.91
CA PRO A 16 -14.87 -38.05 31.56
C PRO A 16 -15.16 -36.93 30.55
N GLU A 17 -15.84 -37.26 29.47
CA GLU A 17 -16.24 -36.22 28.50
C GLU A 17 -17.14 -35.21 29.21
N PRO A 18 -16.80 -33.91 29.17
CA PRO A 18 -17.61 -32.92 29.85
C PRO A 18 -18.99 -32.87 29.17
N GLU A 19 -20.06 -33.00 29.94
CA GLU A 19 -21.47 -33.00 29.47
C GLU A 19 -21.85 -31.80 28.60
N LYS A 20 -21.09 -30.73 28.66
CA LYS A 20 -21.28 -29.46 27.90
C LYS A 20 -20.22 -29.23 26.83
N ARG A 21 -19.48 -30.27 26.40
CA ARG A 21 -18.42 -30.15 25.40
C ARG A 21 -18.91 -29.47 24.11
N ASP A 22 -20.06 -29.95 23.60
CA ASP A 22 -20.56 -29.42 22.30
C ASP A 22 -21.10 -28.02 22.45
N ALA A 23 -21.70 -27.65 23.57
CA ALA A 23 -22.10 -26.28 23.86
C ALA A 23 -20.89 -25.38 24.05
N PHE A 24 -19.82 -25.84 24.70
CA PHE A 24 -18.57 -25.11 24.83
C PHE A 24 -17.85 -24.95 23.49
N LEU A 25 -17.77 -26.01 22.69
CA LEU A 25 -17.19 -25.96 21.34
C LEU A 25 -18.00 -25.07 20.39
N ALA A 26 -19.33 -25.01 20.58
CA ALA A 26 -20.18 -24.09 19.82
C ALA A 26 -19.92 -22.59 20.15
N THR A 27 -19.62 -22.31 21.44
CA THR A 27 -19.21 -20.95 21.86
C THR A 27 -17.79 -20.59 21.39
N LEU A 28 -16.93 -21.58 21.21
CA LEU A 28 -15.56 -21.42 20.69
C LEU A 28 -15.51 -21.38 19.16
N ARG A 29 -16.66 -21.61 18.46
CA ARG A 29 -16.65 -21.44 16.99
C ARG A 29 -16.24 -20.01 16.66
N PRO A 30 -15.06 -19.83 16.10
CA PRO A 30 -14.60 -18.48 15.78
C PRO A 30 -15.58 -17.87 14.76
N ARG A 31 -16.12 -16.72 15.10
CA ARG A 31 -16.98 -15.94 14.20
C ARG A 31 -16.27 -15.81 12.85
N SER A 32 -16.94 -16.20 11.77
CA SER A 32 -16.41 -16.01 10.42
C SER A 32 -16.41 -14.51 10.13
N ILE A 33 -15.22 -13.89 10.19
CA ILE A 33 -15.04 -12.48 9.83
C ILE A 33 -15.07 -12.42 8.32
N SER A 34 -15.93 -11.57 7.75
CA SER A 34 -15.97 -11.28 6.32
C SER A 34 -14.68 -10.57 5.89
N MET A 35 -14.25 -10.77 4.62
CA MET A 35 -13.08 -10.07 4.06
C MET A 35 -13.21 -8.54 4.17
N THR A 36 -14.41 -8.02 3.99
CA THR A 36 -14.69 -6.58 4.13
C THR A 36 -14.53 -6.10 5.56
N GLU A 37 -15.07 -6.84 6.55
CA GLU A 37 -14.91 -6.54 7.97
C GLU A 37 -13.44 -6.58 8.39
N PHE A 38 -12.67 -7.52 7.84
CA PHE A 38 -11.22 -7.60 8.05
C PHE A 38 -10.49 -6.37 7.52
N ILE A 39 -10.79 -5.93 6.28
CA ILE A 39 -10.17 -4.73 5.68
C ILE A 39 -10.49 -3.48 6.50
N PHE A 40 -11.76 -3.30 6.92
CA PHE A 40 -12.14 -2.17 7.78
C PHE A 40 -11.42 -2.19 9.13
N THR A 41 -11.27 -3.36 9.73
CA THR A 41 -10.53 -3.53 10.98
C THR A 41 -9.05 -3.16 10.77
N GLN A 42 -8.43 -3.60 9.66
CA GLN A 42 -7.06 -3.24 9.32
C GLN A 42 -6.88 -1.73 9.07
N ALA A 43 -7.88 -1.04 8.51
CA ALA A 43 -7.84 0.42 8.37
C ALA A 43 -7.73 1.15 9.71
N GLY A 44 -8.32 0.60 10.78
CA GLY A 44 -8.20 1.13 12.15
C GLY A 44 -6.80 0.96 12.77
N TYR A 45 -6.01 -0.01 12.28
CA TYR A 45 -4.63 -0.24 12.74
C TYR A 45 -3.60 0.64 12.04
N ILE A 46 -3.97 1.32 10.95
CA ILE A 46 -3.11 2.29 10.28
C ILE A 46 -2.86 3.47 11.20
N GLN A 47 -1.59 3.89 11.30
CA GLN A 47 -1.20 4.97 12.19
C GLN A 47 -1.91 6.28 11.83
N LYS A 48 -2.44 6.98 12.83
CA LYS A 48 -3.15 8.25 12.63
C LYS A 48 -2.29 9.31 11.93
N SER A 49 -0.97 9.30 12.14
CA SER A 49 -0.03 10.20 11.46
C SER A 49 -0.03 10.03 9.94
N VAL A 50 -0.25 8.81 9.42
CA VAL A 50 -0.34 8.56 7.97
C VAL A 50 -1.54 9.30 7.37
N TRP A 51 -2.68 9.24 8.04
CA TRP A 51 -3.89 9.97 7.62
C TRP A 51 -3.66 11.48 7.61
N VAL A 52 -2.99 12.01 8.64
CA VAL A 52 -2.64 13.45 8.73
C VAL A 52 -1.71 13.84 7.59
N ILE A 53 -0.68 13.03 7.29
CA ILE A 53 0.26 13.30 6.18
C ILE A 53 -0.47 13.28 4.84
N MET A 54 -1.34 12.30 4.59
CA MET A 54 -2.12 12.22 3.35
C MET A 54 -3.05 13.43 3.19
N LEU A 55 -3.70 13.87 4.29
CA LEU A 55 -4.50 15.09 4.32
C LEU A 55 -3.66 16.35 4.06
N MET A 56 -2.46 16.43 4.64
CA MET A 56 -1.53 17.53 4.36
C MET A 56 -1.13 17.57 2.87
N ILE A 57 -0.79 16.42 2.27
CA ILE A 57 -0.46 16.32 0.85
C ILE A 57 -1.63 16.83 0.00
N LEU A 58 -2.86 16.40 0.33
CA LEU A 58 -4.08 16.87 -0.35
C LEU A 58 -4.27 18.38 -0.18
N GLY A 59 -4.13 18.90 1.04
CA GLY A 59 -4.27 20.33 1.34
C GLY A 59 -3.24 21.19 0.60
N VAL A 60 -1.96 20.79 0.62
CA VAL A 60 -0.90 21.52 -0.11
C VAL A 60 -1.15 21.46 -1.61
N SER A 61 -1.55 20.31 -2.15
CA SER A 61 -1.90 20.17 -3.58
C SER A 61 -3.09 21.05 -3.95
N ALA A 62 -4.13 21.09 -3.13
CA ALA A 62 -5.29 21.97 -3.34
C ALA A 62 -4.89 23.46 -3.31
N LEU A 63 -4.05 23.87 -2.36
CA LEU A 63 -3.54 25.25 -2.29
C LEU A 63 -2.72 25.63 -3.52
N CYS A 64 -1.90 24.70 -4.05
CA CYS A 64 -1.18 24.92 -5.30
C CYS A 64 -2.13 25.17 -6.47
N VAL A 65 -3.23 24.42 -6.55
CA VAL A 65 -4.25 24.59 -7.59
C VAL A 65 -4.99 25.92 -7.44
N LEU A 66 -5.39 26.29 -6.22
CA LEU A 66 -6.11 27.54 -5.94
C LEU A 66 -5.27 28.79 -6.26
N ARG A 67 -3.95 28.72 -6.14
CA ARG A 67 -3.06 29.81 -6.52
C ARG A 67 -2.98 30.06 -8.03
N GLY A 68 -3.44 29.11 -8.86
CA GLY A 68 -3.58 29.29 -10.31
C GLY A 68 -2.27 29.51 -11.06
N SER A 69 -1.11 29.07 -10.52
CA SER A 69 0.18 29.25 -11.20
C SER A 69 0.27 28.36 -12.45
N GLU A 70 0.96 28.83 -13.49
CA GLU A 70 1.20 28.02 -14.69
C GLU A 70 1.88 26.68 -14.39
N GLN A 71 2.66 26.64 -13.29
CA GLN A 71 3.43 25.48 -12.85
C GLN A 71 2.68 24.55 -11.87
N MET A 72 1.36 24.80 -11.58
CA MET A 72 0.62 24.04 -10.57
C MET A 72 0.63 22.53 -10.82
N GLU A 73 0.53 22.10 -12.07
CA GLU A 73 0.55 20.68 -12.46
C GLU A 73 1.89 20.02 -12.08
N ARG A 74 3.00 20.72 -12.29
CA ARG A 74 4.35 20.27 -11.91
C ARG A 74 4.53 20.22 -10.39
N MET A 75 4.08 21.24 -9.67
CA MET A 75 4.16 21.27 -8.22
C MET A 75 3.40 20.10 -7.60
N VAL A 76 2.19 19.84 -8.08
CA VAL A 76 1.39 18.69 -7.62
C VAL A 76 2.06 17.37 -7.99
N ALA A 77 2.56 17.21 -9.22
CA ALA A 77 3.29 16.01 -9.64
C ALA A 77 4.55 15.76 -8.81
N ALA A 78 5.22 16.81 -8.34
CA ALA A 78 6.40 16.71 -7.46
C ALA A 78 6.05 16.35 -6.00
N ILE A 79 4.83 16.61 -5.55
CA ILE A 79 4.38 16.27 -4.19
C ILE A 79 3.90 14.81 -4.10
N LEU A 80 3.33 14.25 -5.16
CA LEU A 80 2.77 12.90 -5.17
C LEU A 80 3.76 11.76 -4.83
N PRO A 81 5.05 11.80 -5.17
CA PRO A 81 6.04 10.83 -4.73
C PRO A 81 6.07 10.59 -3.21
N PHE A 82 5.82 11.63 -2.41
CA PHE A 82 5.75 11.49 -0.96
C PHE A 82 4.55 10.67 -0.50
N ALA A 83 3.41 10.76 -1.20
CA ALA A 83 2.26 9.90 -0.92
C ALA A 83 2.59 8.42 -1.20
N ALA A 84 3.33 8.12 -2.27
CA ALA A 84 3.80 6.76 -2.58
C ALA A 84 4.75 6.24 -1.49
N ALA A 85 5.73 7.05 -1.05
CA ALA A 85 6.67 6.67 0.01
C ALA A 85 5.96 6.38 1.33
N VAL A 86 4.98 7.20 1.72
CA VAL A 86 4.18 6.98 2.94
C VAL A 86 3.36 5.70 2.84
N ALA A 87 2.78 5.41 1.67
CA ALA A 87 2.02 4.20 1.44
C ALA A 87 2.90 2.94 1.60
N VAL A 88 4.09 2.93 1.01
CA VAL A 88 5.04 1.83 1.12
C VAL A 88 5.57 1.70 2.55
N PHE A 89 5.90 2.82 3.21
CA PHE A 89 6.35 2.82 4.60
C PHE A 89 5.34 2.16 5.55
N GLU A 90 4.06 2.45 5.42
CA GLU A 90 3.04 1.83 6.27
C GLU A 90 2.92 0.31 6.04
N THR A 91 3.17 -0.17 4.80
CA THR A 91 3.20 -1.63 4.54
C THR A 91 4.40 -2.31 5.19
N GLN A 92 5.55 -1.62 5.27
CA GLN A 92 6.79 -2.14 5.87
C GLN A 92 6.80 -2.12 7.40
N ARG A 93 5.91 -1.35 7.99
CA ARG A 93 5.92 -1.07 9.43
C ARG A 93 5.93 -2.34 10.29
N SER A 94 5.17 -3.36 9.92
CA SER A 94 5.15 -4.65 10.64
C SER A 94 6.52 -5.32 10.67
N TYR A 95 7.28 -5.21 9.58
CA TYR A 95 8.65 -5.76 9.50
C TYR A 95 9.64 -4.96 10.31
N ILE A 96 9.54 -3.62 10.29
CA ILE A 96 10.48 -2.72 10.99
C ILE A 96 10.36 -2.87 12.51
N TYR A 97 9.14 -3.09 13.02
CA TYR A 97 8.87 -3.24 14.46
C TYR A 97 8.90 -4.71 14.93
N GLU A 98 9.39 -5.65 14.10
CA GLU A 98 9.48 -7.09 14.42
C GLU A 98 8.14 -7.70 14.88
N MET A 99 7.02 -7.12 14.44
CA MET A 99 5.67 -7.59 14.79
C MET A 99 5.19 -8.75 13.92
N THR A 100 6.03 -9.22 12.99
CA THR A 100 5.68 -10.28 12.03
C THR A 100 5.33 -11.59 12.72
N GLU A 101 6.00 -11.95 13.82
CA GLU A 101 5.70 -13.17 14.59
C GLU A 101 4.33 -13.09 15.28
N MET A 102 4.00 -11.91 15.81
CA MET A 102 2.69 -11.67 16.42
C MET A 102 1.57 -11.67 15.36
N GLU A 103 1.82 -11.06 14.19
CA GLU A 103 0.87 -11.09 13.07
C GLU A 103 0.73 -12.51 12.49
N ALA A 104 1.82 -13.30 12.41
CA ALA A 104 1.79 -14.68 11.94
C ALA A 104 1.04 -15.63 12.92
N SER A 105 1.03 -15.32 14.22
CA SER A 105 0.27 -16.08 15.23
C SER A 105 -1.23 -15.81 15.17
N THR A 106 -1.66 -14.80 14.43
CA THR A 106 -3.08 -14.48 14.24
C THR A 106 -3.74 -15.47 13.27
N ARG A 107 -5.06 -15.53 13.29
CA ARG A 107 -5.87 -16.39 12.41
C ARG A 107 -5.70 -16.10 10.92
N PHE A 108 -5.23 -14.90 10.57
CA PHE A 108 -5.03 -14.47 9.19
C PHE A 108 -3.58 -14.64 8.78
N SER A 109 -3.35 -15.12 7.55
CA SER A 109 -1.99 -15.21 7.02
C SER A 109 -1.35 -13.83 6.90
N LEU A 110 -0.05 -13.73 7.14
CA LEU A 110 0.73 -12.49 6.99
C LEU A 110 0.47 -11.83 5.61
N ARG A 111 0.33 -12.65 4.56
CA ARG A 111 -0.04 -12.18 3.21
C ARG A 111 -1.35 -11.42 3.20
N SER A 112 -2.39 -11.90 3.91
CA SER A 112 -3.69 -11.23 3.96
C SER A 112 -3.61 -9.87 4.63
N VAL A 113 -2.78 -9.74 5.68
CA VAL A 113 -2.56 -8.48 6.39
C VAL A 113 -1.83 -7.47 5.49
N VAL A 114 -0.73 -7.89 4.85
CA VAL A 114 0.04 -7.03 3.92
C VAL A 114 -0.84 -6.62 2.74
N PHE A 115 -1.60 -7.56 2.16
CA PHE A 115 -2.54 -7.28 1.07
C PHE A 115 -3.58 -6.23 1.48
N ALA A 116 -4.19 -6.37 2.66
CA ALA A 116 -5.19 -5.41 3.15
C ALA A 116 -4.58 -4.02 3.33
N LYS A 117 -3.38 -3.91 3.91
CA LYS A 117 -2.66 -2.63 4.06
C LYS A 117 -2.34 -2.00 2.70
N MET A 118 -1.80 -2.77 1.74
CA MET A 118 -1.51 -2.29 0.39
C MET A 118 -2.78 -1.81 -0.33
N LEU A 119 -3.89 -2.55 -0.18
CA LEU A 119 -5.16 -2.21 -0.80
C LEU A 119 -5.74 -0.92 -0.22
N ILE A 120 -5.71 -0.76 1.12
CA ILE A 120 -6.20 0.46 1.79
C ILE A 120 -5.37 1.67 1.35
N MET A 121 -4.04 1.56 1.41
CA MET A 121 -3.15 2.66 1.03
C MET A 121 -3.26 3.00 -0.46
N GLY A 122 -3.41 1.98 -1.33
CA GLY A 122 -3.69 2.17 -2.75
C GLY A 122 -5.02 2.90 -3.00
N LEU A 123 -6.07 2.55 -2.26
CA LEU A 123 -7.38 3.20 -2.33
C LEU A 123 -7.33 4.67 -1.89
N VAL A 124 -6.60 4.96 -0.81
CA VAL A 124 -6.40 6.32 -0.30
C VAL A 124 -5.63 7.16 -1.32
N ALA A 125 -4.55 6.65 -1.88
CA ALA A 125 -3.78 7.33 -2.90
C ALA A 125 -4.59 7.56 -4.19
N PHE A 126 -5.38 6.56 -4.61
CA PHE A 126 -6.30 6.69 -5.73
C PHE A 126 -7.35 7.78 -5.48
N GLY A 127 -7.94 7.81 -4.28
CA GLY A 127 -8.89 8.86 -3.87
C GLY A 127 -8.26 10.25 -3.90
N LEU A 128 -7.02 10.40 -3.42
CA LEU A 128 -6.26 11.64 -3.47
C LEU A 128 -6.07 12.12 -4.91
N ILE A 129 -5.61 11.25 -5.81
CA ILE A 129 -5.41 11.56 -7.23
C ILE A 129 -6.76 11.88 -7.90
N ALA A 130 -7.81 11.12 -7.60
CA ALA A 130 -9.16 11.32 -8.14
C ALA A 130 -9.78 12.68 -7.75
N ILE A 131 -9.38 13.25 -6.61
CA ILE A 131 -9.83 14.58 -6.18
C ILE A 131 -8.97 15.68 -6.82
N ILE A 132 -7.65 15.51 -6.85
CA ILE A 132 -6.72 16.54 -7.33
C ILE A 132 -6.81 16.69 -8.86
N THR A 133 -6.91 15.58 -9.60
CA THR A 133 -6.91 15.60 -11.07
C THR A 133 -8.02 16.49 -11.66
N PRO A 134 -9.30 16.36 -11.26
CA PRO A 134 -10.35 17.25 -11.78
C PRO A 134 -10.15 18.69 -11.33
N MET A 135 -9.65 18.96 -10.11
CA MET A 135 -9.37 20.34 -9.69
C MET A 135 -8.39 21.05 -10.63
N ILE A 136 -7.32 20.36 -11.04
CA ILE A 136 -6.34 20.90 -12.00
C ILE A 136 -6.97 21.03 -13.40
N ALA A 137 -7.70 20.00 -13.85
CA ALA A 137 -8.31 19.97 -15.16
C ALA A 137 -9.30 21.13 -15.36
N PHE A 138 -10.13 21.42 -14.35
CA PHE A 138 -11.05 22.56 -14.36
C PHE A 138 -10.33 23.91 -14.35
N SER A 139 -9.23 24.02 -13.60
CA SER A 139 -8.45 25.28 -13.55
C SER A 139 -7.70 25.59 -14.86
N LYS A 140 -7.35 24.57 -15.63
CA LYS A 140 -6.60 24.72 -16.90
C LYS A 140 -7.45 24.49 -18.15
N GLU A 141 -8.74 24.24 -18.00
CA GLU A 141 -9.65 23.90 -19.12
C GLU A 141 -9.11 22.70 -19.97
N THR A 142 -8.40 21.78 -19.32
CA THR A 142 -7.79 20.62 -19.94
C THR A 142 -8.62 19.36 -19.71
N SER A 143 -8.41 18.34 -20.53
CA SER A 143 -9.05 17.04 -20.32
C SER A 143 -8.55 16.41 -19.02
N ILE A 144 -9.49 15.92 -18.18
CA ILE A 144 -9.20 15.21 -16.91
C ILE A 144 -8.25 14.05 -17.14
N LEU A 145 -8.46 13.30 -18.23
CA LEU A 145 -7.66 12.13 -18.57
C LEU A 145 -6.21 12.52 -18.88
N MET A 146 -5.99 13.60 -19.65
CA MET A 146 -4.65 14.09 -19.96
C MET A 146 -3.91 14.59 -18.74
N THR A 147 -4.59 15.32 -17.86
CA THR A 147 -4.03 15.80 -16.60
C THR A 147 -3.61 14.62 -15.71
N GLY A 148 -4.46 13.60 -15.59
CA GLY A 148 -4.15 12.37 -14.84
C GLY A 148 -2.92 11.64 -15.38
N VAL A 149 -2.83 11.48 -16.69
CA VAL A 149 -1.70 10.82 -17.37
C VAL A 149 -0.37 11.56 -17.14
N ARG A 150 -0.39 12.88 -16.96
CA ARG A 150 0.82 13.67 -16.67
C ARG A 150 1.26 13.62 -15.21
N ILE A 151 0.31 13.52 -14.28
CA ILE A 151 0.57 13.56 -12.83
C ILE A 151 0.91 12.16 -12.28
N LEU A 152 0.40 11.10 -12.91
CA LEU A 152 0.56 9.71 -12.42
C LEU A 152 2.00 9.16 -12.49
N PRO A 153 2.80 9.40 -13.54
CA PRO A 153 4.11 8.76 -13.71
C PRO A 153 5.07 8.91 -12.53
N PRO A 154 5.30 10.09 -11.93
CA PRO A 154 6.22 10.23 -10.80
C PRO A 154 5.74 9.46 -9.56
N TYR A 155 4.44 9.38 -9.30
CA TYR A 155 3.86 8.55 -8.26
C TYR A 155 4.15 7.06 -8.49
N LEU A 156 3.83 6.54 -9.70
CA LEU A 156 4.03 5.14 -10.05
C LEU A 156 5.51 4.75 -10.02
N LEU A 157 6.38 5.62 -10.53
CA LEU A 157 7.82 5.39 -10.52
C LEU A 157 8.35 5.26 -9.09
N THR A 158 7.95 6.16 -8.21
CA THR A 158 8.32 6.08 -6.78
C THR A 158 7.81 4.81 -6.14
N MET A 159 6.56 4.43 -6.43
CA MET A 159 5.95 3.19 -5.92
C MET A 159 6.74 1.96 -6.36
N ILE A 160 7.11 1.86 -7.66
CA ILE A 160 7.91 0.75 -8.20
C ILE A 160 9.27 0.67 -7.50
N VAL A 161 9.99 1.79 -7.42
CA VAL A 161 11.34 1.81 -6.84
C VAL A 161 11.30 1.47 -5.35
N CYS A 162 10.36 2.03 -4.60
CA CYS A 162 10.22 1.74 -3.17
C CYS A 162 9.85 0.28 -2.92
N LEU A 163 8.89 -0.30 -3.65
CA LEU A 163 8.52 -1.72 -3.52
C LEU A 163 9.67 -2.66 -3.93
N HIS A 164 10.41 -2.29 -4.97
CA HIS A 164 11.57 -3.09 -5.40
C HIS A 164 12.67 -3.12 -4.34
N LEU A 165 12.99 -1.96 -3.75
CA LEU A 165 13.99 -1.83 -2.68
C LEU A 165 13.56 -2.48 -1.37
N GLU A 166 12.27 -2.47 -1.07
CA GLU A 166 11.71 -3.20 0.08
C GLU A 166 12.08 -4.69 0.03
N ARG A 167 12.00 -5.29 -1.15
CA ARG A 167 12.35 -6.69 -1.36
C ARG A 167 13.85 -6.94 -1.28
N MET A 168 14.68 -5.98 -1.66
CA MET A 168 16.12 -6.06 -1.45
C MET A 168 16.42 -5.76 0.03
N ASN A 169 17.14 -6.65 0.72
CA ASN A 169 17.45 -6.54 2.17
C ASN A 169 18.01 -5.16 2.61
N VAL A 170 18.48 -4.34 1.68
CA VAL A 170 19.01 -3.00 1.91
C VAL A 170 17.88 -2.00 2.28
N GLY A 171 16.67 -2.16 1.72
CA GLY A 171 15.53 -1.28 1.99
C GLY A 171 14.79 -1.60 3.30
N ARG A 172 14.88 -2.85 3.75
CA ARG A 172 14.10 -3.37 4.88
C ARG A 172 14.43 -2.73 6.23
N ASN A 173 15.65 -2.19 6.39
CA ASN A 173 16.10 -1.58 7.65
C ASN A 173 16.19 -0.04 7.63
N ASN A 174 15.94 0.60 6.47
CA ASN A 174 16.16 2.04 6.30
C ASN A 174 14.90 2.77 5.85
N MET A 175 14.09 3.20 6.82
CA MET A 175 12.93 4.10 6.61
C MET A 175 13.31 5.35 5.79
N TYR A 176 14.50 5.89 6.02
CA TYR A 176 14.99 7.09 5.34
C TYR A 176 15.21 6.89 3.83
N LEU A 177 15.43 5.65 3.38
CA LEU A 177 15.67 5.35 1.97
C LEU A 177 14.43 5.65 1.11
N SER A 178 13.24 5.25 1.56
CA SER A 178 11.99 5.52 0.83
C SER A 178 11.71 7.03 0.73
N ILE A 179 12.01 7.78 1.78
CA ILE A 179 11.87 9.24 1.79
C ILE A 179 12.92 9.88 0.86
N ALA A 180 14.17 9.40 0.87
CA ALA A 180 15.22 9.90 -0.02
C ALA A 180 14.88 9.67 -1.50
N ILE A 181 14.31 8.51 -1.83
CA ILE A 181 13.83 8.20 -3.19
C ILE A 181 12.70 9.14 -3.60
N ALA A 182 11.70 9.32 -2.72
CA ALA A 182 10.61 10.25 -3.00
C ALA A 182 11.13 11.68 -3.22
N ALA A 183 12.08 12.13 -2.41
CA ALA A 183 12.72 13.43 -2.58
C ALA A 183 13.49 13.53 -3.90
N ALA A 184 14.25 12.49 -4.26
CA ALA A 184 15.00 12.46 -5.53
C ALA A 184 14.06 12.50 -6.74
N VAL A 185 12.97 11.72 -6.73
CA VAL A 185 11.95 11.73 -7.79
C VAL A 185 11.21 13.08 -7.83
N SER A 186 10.88 13.64 -6.67
CA SER A 186 10.23 14.96 -6.56
C SER A 186 11.10 16.06 -7.18
N VAL A 187 12.37 16.12 -6.78
CA VAL A 187 13.34 17.09 -7.31
C VAL A 187 13.56 16.88 -8.81
N SER A 188 13.71 15.65 -9.27
CA SER A 188 13.86 15.36 -10.70
C SER A 188 12.62 15.77 -11.50
N THR A 189 11.42 15.51 -10.98
CA THR A 189 10.15 15.91 -11.61
C THR A 189 10.03 17.44 -11.72
N PHE A 190 10.47 18.15 -10.68
CA PHE A 190 10.41 19.61 -10.66
C PHE A 190 11.45 20.23 -11.61
N LEU A 191 12.72 19.77 -11.57
CA LEU A 191 13.82 20.33 -12.38
C LEU A 191 13.73 19.94 -13.86
N LEU A 192 13.40 18.68 -14.14
CA LEU A 192 13.31 18.15 -15.50
C LEU A 192 11.95 18.42 -16.15
N GLY A 193 10.97 18.93 -15.39
CA GLY A 193 9.62 19.17 -15.89
C GLY A 193 9.56 20.05 -17.16
N ASP A 194 10.45 21.06 -17.29
CA ASP A 194 10.53 21.90 -18.49
C ASP A 194 11.13 21.14 -19.68
N HIS A 195 12.18 20.37 -19.47
CA HIS A 195 12.82 19.59 -20.52
C HIS A 195 11.91 18.42 -20.96
N VAL A 196 11.26 17.76 -20.01
CA VAL A 196 10.30 16.69 -20.29
C VAL A 196 9.05 17.25 -20.97
N ALA A 197 8.54 18.41 -20.54
CA ALA A 197 7.43 19.08 -21.22
C ALA A 197 7.79 19.45 -22.67
N PHE A 198 9.00 19.96 -22.91
CA PHE A 198 9.50 20.29 -24.26
C PHE A 198 9.63 19.03 -25.14
N LEU A 199 10.18 17.94 -24.59
CA LEU A 199 10.26 16.65 -25.29
C LEU A 199 8.88 16.06 -25.55
N LEU A 200 7.94 16.21 -24.60
CA LEU A 200 6.57 15.68 -24.70
C LEU A 200 5.67 16.52 -25.60
N THR A 201 5.99 17.78 -25.89
CA THR A 201 5.27 18.55 -26.90
C THR A 201 5.48 18.00 -28.32
N GLY A 202 6.61 17.31 -28.56
CA GLY A 202 6.87 16.58 -29.81
C GLY A 202 6.39 15.14 -29.82
N VAL A 203 6.05 14.57 -28.66
CA VAL A 203 5.60 13.17 -28.50
C VAL A 203 4.08 13.13 -28.53
N SER A 204 3.52 12.22 -29.34
CA SER A 204 2.07 12.04 -29.40
C SER A 204 1.51 11.71 -28.00
N SER A 205 0.38 12.32 -27.64
CA SER A 205 -0.35 12.05 -26.39
C SER A 205 -0.58 10.56 -26.12
N LEU A 206 -0.64 9.79 -27.20
CA LEU A 206 -0.80 8.35 -27.18
C LEU A 206 0.41 7.63 -26.56
N LEU A 207 1.64 8.10 -26.81
CA LEU A 207 2.85 7.52 -26.26
C LEU A 207 2.92 7.75 -24.73
N LEU A 208 2.46 8.90 -24.28
CA LEU A 208 2.38 9.24 -22.84
C LEU A 208 1.40 8.32 -22.11
N VAL A 209 0.24 8.07 -22.71
CA VAL A 209 -0.74 7.11 -22.20
C VAL A 209 -0.15 5.69 -22.16
N MET A 210 0.57 5.28 -23.21
CA MET A 210 1.23 3.97 -23.23
C MET A 210 2.26 3.81 -22.13
N VAL A 211 3.08 4.84 -21.87
CA VAL A 211 4.06 4.81 -20.76
C VAL A 211 3.38 4.72 -19.41
N THR A 212 2.31 5.47 -19.17
CA THR A 212 1.57 5.38 -17.89
C THR A 212 0.91 4.02 -17.69
N ILE A 213 0.35 3.42 -18.74
CA ILE A 213 -0.21 2.06 -18.68
C ILE A 213 0.89 1.05 -18.38
N LEU A 214 2.06 1.17 -19.01
CA LEU A 214 3.20 0.31 -18.77
C LEU A 214 3.68 0.41 -17.31
N LEU A 215 3.84 1.64 -16.79
CA LEU A 215 4.20 1.86 -15.39
C LEU A 215 3.17 1.27 -14.44
N LEU A 216 1.88 1.39 -14.74
CA LEU A 216 0.81 0.81 -13.95
C LEU A 216 0.87 -0.73 -13.97
N ALA A 217 1.12 -1.34 -15.11
CA ALA A 217 1.32 -2.78 -15.22
C ALA A 217 2.52 -3.27 -14.39
N VAL A 218 3.64 -2.54 -14.45
CA VAL A 218 4.84 -2.85 -13.66
C VAL A 218 4.58 -2.69 -12.16
N THR A 219 3.86 -1.64 -11.71
CA THR A 219 3.49 -1.50 -10.29
C THR A 219 2.63 -2.64 -9.80
N LEU A 220 1.64 -3.09 -10.57
CA LEU A 220 0.81 -4.24 -10.23
C LEU A 220 1.64 -5.54 -10.16
N PHE A 221 2.60 -5.70 -11.05
CA PHE A 221 3.52 -6.84 -11.03
C PHE A 221 4.41 -6.84 -9.79
N GLU A 222 5.00 -5.68 -9.43
CA GLU A 222 5.80 -5.55 -8.21
C GLU A 222 4.95 -5.75 -6.94
N CYS A 223 3.72 -5.24 -6.90
CA CYS A 223 2.79 -5.51 -5.79
C CYS A 223 2.53 -7.01 -5.61
N ARG A 224 2.26 -7.75 -6.70
CA ARG A 224 2.08 -9.21 -6.64
C ARG A 224 3.34 -9.91 -6.15
N LYS A 225 4.51 -9.47 -6.61
CA LYS A 225 5.79 -10.06 -6.23
C LYS A 225 6.10 -9.84 -4.75
N THR A 226 5.80 -8.65 -4.22
CA THR A 226 5.94 -8.34 -2.79
C THR A 226 5.01 -9.22 -1.93
N LEU A 227 3.77 -9.46 -2.38
CA LEU A 227 2.84 -10.35 -1.68
C LEU A 227 3.33 -11.82 -1.65
N ASN A 228 3.89 -12.32 -2.76
CA ASN A 228 4.44 -13.68 -2.81
C ASN A 228 5.71 -13.80 -1.94
N TYR A 229 6.49 -12.72 -1.85
CA TYR A 229 7.68 -12.68 -0.99
C TYR A 229 7.31 -12.74 0.50
N ALA A 230 6.20 -12.11 0.89
CA ALA A 230 5.69 -12.16 2.25
C ALA A 230 5.29 -13.58 2.70
N GLU A 231 4.95 -14.49 1.77
CA GLU A 231 4.68 -15.92 2.08
C GLU A 231 5.95 -16.73 2.30
N ALA A 232 7.06 -16.36 1.67
CA ALA A 232 8.29 -17.14 1.74
C ALA A 232 9.03 -17.01 3.08
N PHE A 233 8.60 -16.10 3.96
CA PHE A 233 9.19 -15.87 5.29
C PHE A 233 8.43 -16.54 6.44
N VAL A 234 7.36 -17.27 6.16
CA VAL A 234 6.61 -18.10 7.11
C VAL A 234 6.95 -19.57 6.88
#